data_0844997e81f028af446188c3fffd4a9e
#
_entry.id   0844997e81f028af446188c3fffd4a9e
#
_cell.length_a   1.000
_cell.length_b   1.000
_cell.length_c   1.000
_cell.angle_alpha   90.00
_cell.angle_beta   90.00
_cell.angle_gamma   90.00
#
_symmetry.space_group_name_H-M   'P 1'
#
loop_
_entity.id
_entity.type
_entity.pdbx_description
1 polymer ?
#
loop_
_entity_poly.entity_id
_entity_poly.type
_entity_poly.pdbx_seq_one_letter_code
_entity_poly.pdbx_strand_id
1 'polypeptide(L)'
;MKNFLKYVGVFSASLILLIIGVEYMLRQVPNALAFKKELIEKHTQDTKNLIIGSSVVNCGINPAYLADSTYNLAISGEWFRFNQILLEKYIQQMPQLKNVFWGICFHSLWSDDNEKTDISSIVNHQIYMGISRNHNKLHNIPQIRN
;
A
#
# COMPACT_ATOMS: atom_id res chain seq x y z
N MET A 1 10.43 -7.24 49.91
CA MET A 1 9.41 -7.15 48.86
C MET A 1 9.25 -5.73 48.31
N LYS A 2 9.05 -4.68 49.14
CA LYS A 2 8.83 -3.30 48.63
C LYS A 2 9.93 -2.77 47.73
N ASN A 3 11.20 -2.98 48.08
CA ASN A 3 12.35 -2.53 47.27
C ASN A 3 12.44 -3.29 45.93
N PHE A 4 12.16 -4.59 45.92
CA PHE A 4 12.13 -5.40 44.69
C PHE A 4 11.08 -4.86 43.71
N LEU A 5 9.86 -4.60 44.16
CA LEU A 5 8.78 -4.02 43.35
C LEU A 5 9.18 -2.64 42.78
N LYS A 6 9.88 -1.83 43.58
CA LYS A 6 10.38 -0.53 43.12
C LYS A 6 11.37 -0.67 41.96
N TYR A 7 12.34 -1.58 42.08
CA TYR A 7 13.33 -1.81 41.02
C TYR A 7 12.70 -2.40 39.77
N VAL A 8 11.77 -3.34 39.92
CA VAL A 8 11.00 -3.88 38.78
C VAL A 8 10.21 -2.78 38.11
N GLY A 9 9.55 -1.90 38.87
CA GLY A 9 8.80 -0.78 38.32
C GLY A 9 9.67 0.20 37.51
N VAL A 10 10.83 0.58 38.05
CA VAL A 10 11.79 1.46 37.34
C VAL A 10 12.31 0.81 36.07
N PHE A 11 12.69 -0.48 36.13
CA PHE A 11 13.15 -1.21 34.97
C PHE A 11 12.07 -1.32 33.90
N SER A 12 10.85 -1.67 34.29
CA SER A 12 9.73 -1.77 33.32
C SER A 12 9.40 -0.43 32.69
N ALA A 13 9.42 0.65 33.47
CA ALA A 13 9.16 1.99 32.95
C ALA A 13 10.24 2.41 31.92
N SER A 14 11.51 2.17 32.21
CA SER A 14 12.59 2.48 31.26
C SER A 14 12.50 1.65 29.97
N LEU A 15 12.11 0.37 30.08
CA LEU A 15 11.92 -0.50 28.93
C LEU A 15 10.74 -0.02 28.07
N ILE A 16 9.63 0.36 28.67
CA ILE A 16 8.46 0.90 27.95
C ILE A 16 8.83 2.20 27.23
N LEU A 17 9.55 3.11 27.88
CA LEU A 17 10.01 4.35 27.25
C LEU A 17 10.92 4.08 26.04
N LEU A 18 11.81 3.09 26.16
CA LEU A 18 12.68 2.68 25.07
C LEU A 18 11.86 2.13 23.87
N ILE A 19 10.88 1.27 24.14
CA ILE A 19 10.00 0.70 23.10
C ILE A 19 9.24 1.82 22.40
N ILE A 20 8.65 2.76 23.15
CA ILE A 20 7.92 3.90 22.58
C ILE A 20 8.88 4.77 21.72
N GLY A 21 10.09 5.01 22.19
CA GLY A 21 11.08 5.77 21.43
C GLY A 21 11.47 5.10 20.11
N VAL A 22 11.73 3.80 20.14
CA VAL A 22 12.04 3.01 18.93
C VAL A 22 10.86 3.02 17.97
N GLU A 23 9.65 2.79 18.46
CA GLU A 23 8.42 2.82 17.63
C GLU A 23 8.23 4.18 16.97
N TYR A 24 8.45 5.27 17.73
CA TYR A 24 8.40 6.61 17.17
C TYR A 24 9.43 6.83 16.07
N MET A 25 10.67 6.40 16.27
CA MET A 25 11.73 6.49 15.25
C MET A 25 11.41 5.67 14.01
N LEU A 26 10.89 4.45 14.17
CA LEU A 26 10.49 3.60 13.04
C LEU A 26 9.38 4.21 12.19
N ARG A 27 8.45 4.93 12.83
CA ARG A 27 7.38 5.65 12.10
C ARG A 27 7.87 6.84 11.28
N GLN A 28 9.07 7.36 11.58
CA GLN A 28 9.69 8.43 10.79
C GLN A 28 10.44 7.90 9.55
N VAL A 29 10.65 6.59 9.45
CA VAL A 29 11.33 6.00 8.28
C VAL A 29 10.45 6.18 7.04
N PRO A 30 10.98 6.75 5.95
CA PRO A 30 10.24 6.90 4.70
C PRO A 30 9.69 5.57 4.22
N ASN A 31 8.39 5.50 4.02
CA ASN A 31 7.70 4.32 3.54
C ASN A 31 7.17 4.53 2.13
N ALA A 32 7.50 3.63 1.22
CA ALA A 32 7.09 3.73 -0.18
C ALA A 32 5.57 3.77 -0.35
N LEU A 33 4.81 3.05 0.49
CA LEU A 33 3.35 3.05 0.46
C LEU A 33 2.79 4.41 0.87
N ALA A 34 3.30 4.99 1.98
CA ALA A 34 2.91 6.30 2.45
C ALA A 34 3.21 7.38 1.41
N PHE A 35 4.42 7.34 0.83
CA PHE A 35 4.82 8.26 -0.23
C PHE A 35 3.91 8.16 -1.46
N LYS A 36 3.62 6.95 -1.93
CA LYS A 36 2.75 6.75 -3.09
C LYS A 36 1.30 7.17 -2.82
N LYS A 37 0.81 6.95 -1.61
CA LYS A 37 -0.49 7.47 -1.18
C LYS A 37 -0.53 8.99 -1.24
N GLU A 38 0.43 9.66 -0.61
CA GLU A 38 0.52 11.12 -0.61
C GLU A 38 0.61 11.67 -2.04
N LEU A 39 1.45 11.05 -2.87
CA LEU A 39 1.62 11.43 -4.27
C LEU A 39 0.28 11.39 -5.02
N ILE A 40 -0.46 10.29 -4.93
CA ILE A 40 -1.70 10.17 -5.67
C ILE A 40 -2.81 11.05 -5.10
N GLU A 41 -2.95 11.14 -3.78
CA GLU A 41 -3.97 11.98 -3.14
C GLU A 41 -3.78 13.46 -3.47
N LYS A 42 -2.53 13.90 -3.65
CA LYS A 42 -2.21 15.25 -4.09
C LYS A 42 -2.54 15.51 -5.56
N HIS A 43 -2.49 14.48 -6.39
CA HIS A 43 -2.57 14.60 -7.84
C HIS A 43 -3.78 13.91 -8.47
N THR A 44 -4.79 13.53 -7.69
CA THR A 44 -6.01 12.90 -8.22
C THR A 44 -6.68 13.73 -9.30
N GLN A 45 -6.69 15.04 -9.16
CA GLN A 45 -7.42 15.96 -10.05
C GLN A 45 -6.71 16.20 -11.39
N ASP A 46 -5.39 16.05 -11.45
CA ASP A 46 -4.59 16.32 -12.64
C ASP A 46 -4.02 15.05 -13.29
N THR A 47 -4.25 13.88 -12.69
CA THR A 47 -3.78 12.59 -13.21
C THR A 47 -4.46 12.28 -14.54
N LYS A 48 -3.66 12.20 -15.61
CA LYS A 48 -4.10 11.77 -16.95
C LYS A 48 -3.69 10.33 -17.26
N ASN A 49 -2.54 9.93 -16.78
CA ASN A 49 -2.00 8.59 -17.00
C ASN A 49 -1.63 7.97 -15.66
N LEU A 50 -2.17 6.82 -15.38
CA LEU A 50 -1.90 6.06 -14.15
C LEU A 50 -1.16 4.78 -14.50
N ILE A 51 -0.06 4.53 -13.82
CA ILE A 51 0.71 3.29 -13.94
C ILE A 51 0.53 2.49 -12.66
N ILE A 52 0.10 1.23 -12.79
CA ILE A 52 -0.08 0.28 -11.68
C ILE A 52 0.58 -1.06 -12.02
N GLY A 53 0.93 -1.82 -11.01
CA GLY A 53 1.57 -3.13 -11.21
C GLY A 53 2.50 -3.51 -10.07
N SER A 54 3.34 -4.49 -10.34
CA SER A 54 4.31 -5.03 -9.39
C SER A 54 5.70 -4.36 -9.51
N SER A 55 6.72 -5.01 -8.94
CA SER A 55 8.11 -4.54 -8.95
C SER A 55 8.66 -4.24 -10.35
N VAL A 56 8.27 -5.02 -11.36
CA VAL A 56 8.74 -4.84 -12.74
C VAL A 56 8.36 -3.44 -13.24
N VAL A 57 7.15 -3.02 -12.98
CA VAL A 57 6.65 -1.69 -13.39
C VAL A 57 7.15 -0.60 -12.46
N ASN A 58 7.21 -0.89 -11.15
CA ASN A 58 7.72 0.08 -10.18
C ASN A 58 9.16 0.51 -10.46
N CYS A 59 10.01 -0.45 -10.83
CA CYS A 59 11.43 -0.20 -11.11
C CYS A 59 11.71 0.09 -12.60
N GLY A 60 10.87 -0.45 -13.50
CA GLY A 60 11.12 -0.38 -14.93
C GLY A 60 10.56 0.87 -15.62
N ILE A 61 9.60 1.55 -15.02
CA ILE A 61 8.95 2.71 -15.64
C ILE A 61 9.13 3.95 -14.75
N ASN A 62 9.93 4.89 -15.25
CA ASN A 62 10.04 6.20 -14.61
C ASN A 62 9.05 7.18 -15.28
N PRO A 63 8.04 7.66 -14.56
CA PRO A 63 7.01 8.56 -15.09
C PRO A 63 7.57 9.89 -15.57
N ALA A 64 8.75 10.32 -15.09
CA ALA A 64 9.38 11.57 -15.51
C ALA A 64 9.78 11.59 -17.02
N TYR A 65 9.91 10.43 -17.65
CA TYR A 65 10.20 10.31 -19.08
C TYR A 65 8.95 10.13 -19.95
N LEU A 66 7.77 10.15 -19.33
CA LEU A 66 6.48 10.04 -20.00
C LEU A 66 5.79 11.39 -20.06
N ALA A 67 4.59 11.40 -20.62
CA ALA A 67 3.79 12.62 -20.69
C ALA A 67 3.49 13.22 -19.33
N ASP A 68 3.30 14.54 -19.27
CA ASP A 68 2.89 15.25 -18.06
C ASP A 68 1.63 14.64 -17.43
N SER A 69 1.51 14.77 -16.13
CA SER A 69 0.41 14.20 -15.35
C SER A 69 0.36 12.67 -15.39
N THR A 70 1.54 12.04 -15.48
CA THR A 70 1.72 10.58 -15.38
C THR A 70 2.26 10.21 -14.00
N TYR A 71 1.56 9.31 -13.32
CA TYR A 71 1.93 8.89 -11.96
C TYR A 71 2.06 7.38 -11.87
N ASN A 72 3.14 6.91 -11.21
CA ASN A 72 3.43 5.49 -11.03
C ASN A 72 3.08 5.06 -9.59
N LEU A 73 1.97 4.32 -9.45
CA LEU A 73 1.52 3.72 -8.19
C LEU A 73 1.90 2.25 -8.05
N ALA A 74 2.65 1.68 -9.00
CA ALA A 74 3.10 0.31 -8.88
C ALA A 74 3.94 0.11 -7.60
N ILE A 75 3.75 -1.01 -6.93
CA ILE A 75 4.40 -1.34 -5.65
C ILE A 75 5.07 -2.71 -5.79
N SER A 76 6.31 -2.79 -5.31
CA SER A 76 7.06 -4.06 -5.36
C SER A 76 6.43 -5.11 -4.44
N GLY A 77 6.30 -6.34 -4.96
CA GLY A 77 5.70 -7.45 -4.22
C GLY A 77 4.16 -7.48 -4.28
N GLU A 78 3.54 -6.56 -5.01
CA GLU A 78 2.09 -6.49 -5.05
C GLU A 78 1.48 -7.42 -6.10
N TRP A 79 0.30 -7.93 -5.73
CA TRP A 79 -0.50 -8.86 -6.48
C TRP A 79 -1.54 -8.16 -7.35
N PHE A 80 -2.07 -8.87 -8.32
CA PHE A 80 -3.09 -8.38 -9.23
C PHE A 80 -4.29 -7.76 -8.48
N ARG A 81 -4.80 -8.46 -7.48
CA ARG A 81 -5.97 -8.03 -6.71
C ARG A 81 -5.75 -6.73 -5.93
N PHE A 82 -4.56 -6.52 -5.36
CA PHE A 82 -4.26 -5.26 -4.69
C PHE A 82 -4.32 -4.08 -5.66
N ASN A 83 -3.72 -4.25 -6.86
CA ASN A 83 -3.76 -3.23 -7.89
C ASN A 83 -5.21 -2.94 -8.36
N GLN A 84 -6.07 -3.95 -8.40
CA GLN A 84 -7.50 -3.77 -8.68
C GLN A 84 -8.18 -2.91 -7.61
N ILE A 85 -8.01 -3.25 -6.33
CA ILE A 85 -8.60 -2.49 -5.21
C ILE A 85 -8.07 -1.05 -5.19
N LEU A 86 -6.78 -0.87 -5.47
CA LEU A 86 -6.16 0.44 -5.56
C LEU A 86 -6.80 1.28 -6.69
N LEU A 87 -6.98 0.68 -7.85
CA LEU A 87 -7.62 1.34 -8.99
C LEU A 87 -9.07 1.69 -8.66
N GLU A 88 -9.85 0.77 -8.14
CA GLU A 88 -11.25 1.00 -7.75
C GLU A 88 -11.39 2.15 -6.74
N LYS A 89 -10.46 2.25 -5.80
CA LYS A 89 -10.44 3.31 -4.79
C LYS A 89 -10.25 4.70 -5.41
N TYR A 90 -9.35 4.84 -6.37
CA TYR A 90 -8.94 6.14 -6.87
C TYR A 90 -9.55 6.55 -8.21
N ILE A 91 -10.04 5.61 -9.03
CA ILE A 91 -10.52 5.90 -10.38
C ILE A 91 -11.64 6.95 -10.40
N GLN A 92 -12.55 6.90 -9.44
CA GLN A 92 -13.66 7.86 -9.35
C GLN A 92 -13.23 9.26 -8.90
N GLN A 93 -12.03 9.37 -8.35
CA GLN A 93 -11.46 10.64 -7.88
C GLN A 93 -10.57 11.30 -8.95
N MET A 94 -10.40 10.65 -10.11
CA MET A 94 -9.53 11.09 -11.20
C MET A 94 -10.32 11.51 -12.45
N PRO A 95 -10.92 12.71 -12.46
CA PRO A 95 -11.79 13.14 -13.56
C PRO A 95 -11.06 13.31 -14.89
N GLN A 96 -9.75 13.50 -14.87
CA GLN A 96 -8.92 13.67 -16.05
C GLN A 96 -8.24 12.40 -16.53
N LEU A 97 -8.47 11.25 -15.86
CA LEU A 97 -7.80 9.99 -16.20
C LEU A 97 -8.19 9.53 -17.60
N LYS A 98 -7.18 9.35 -18.46
CA LYS A 98 -7.34 8.89 -19.85
C LYS A 98 -6.81 7.48 -20.04
N ASN A 99 -5.68 7.17 -19.43
CA ASN A 99 -5.00 5.91 -19.64
C ASN A 99 -4.61 5.27 -18.30
N VAL A 100 -4.78 3.96 -18.23
CA VAL A 100 -4.26 3.13 -17.14
C VAL A 100 -3.30 2.11 -17.76
N PHE A 101 -2.05 2.17 -17.36
CA PHE A 101 -1.01 1.21 -17.75
C PHE A 101 -0.87 0.18 -16.63
N TRP A 102 -1.40 -1.00 -16.86
CA TRP A 102 -1.34 -2.08 -15.88
C TRP A 102 -0.25 -3.08 -16.25
N GLY A 103 0.85 -3.06 -15.52
CA GLY A 103 1.94 -4.00 -15.70
C GLY A 103 1.62 -5.35 -15.10
N ILE A 104 1.36 -6.33 -15.95
CA ILE A 104 1.04 -7.70 -15.56
C ILE A 104 2.26 -8.56 -15.84
N CYS A 105 2.74 -9.30 -14.85
CA CYS A 105 3.78 -10.31 -15.01
C CYS A 105 3.19 -11.73 -14.79
N PHE A 106 3.89 -12.73 -15.29
CA PHE A 106 3.45 -14.12 -15.16
C PHE A 106 3.17 -14.51 -13.71
N HIS A 107 4.04 -14.08 -12.80
CA HIS A 107 3.90 -14.34 -11.37
C HIS A 107 2.63 -13.73 -10.77
N SER A 108 2.22 -12.53 -11.20
CA SER A 108 1.03 -11.86 -10.69
C SER A 108 -0.28 -12.49 -11.14
N LEU A 109 -0.26 -13.31 -12.20
CA LEU A 109 -1.42 -14.06 -12.68
C LEU A 109 -1.56 -15.44 -12.03
N TRP A 110 -0.46 -16.03 -11.62
CA TRP A 110 -0.45 -17.42 -11.14
C TRP A 110 -0.53 -17.56 -9.64
N SER A 111 -0.19 -16.54 -8.90
CA SER A 111 -0.25 -16.60 -7.46
C SER A 111 -1.65 -16.37 -6.96
N ASP A 112 -2.20 -17.40 -6.35
CA ASP A 112 -3.48 -17.32 -5.66
C ASP A 112 -3.34 -16.42 -4.41
N ASP A 113 -4.22 -15.44 -4.32
CA ASP A 113 -4.33 -14.52 -3.17
C ASP A 113 -4.55 -15.27 -1.83
N ASN A 114 -4.87 -16.55 -1.89
CA ASN A 114 -5.24 -17.34 -0.72
C ASN A 114 -4.05 -18.02 -0.03
N GLU A 115 -2.93 -18.25 -0.71
CA GLU A 115 -1.94 -19.17 -0.15
C GLU A 115 -0.83 -18.57 0.71
N LYS A 116 -0.42 -17.34 0.53
CA LYS A 116 0.71 -16.74 1.30
C LYS A 116 0.69 -15.21 1.33
N THR A 117 -0.43 -14.61 1.60
CA THR A 117 -0.37 -13.18 1.84
C THR A 117 0.30 -12.94 3.18
N ASP A 118 1.49 -12.38 3.12
CA ASP A 118 2.20 -11.96 4.31
C ASP A 118 1.31 -10.99 5.11
N ILE A 119 1.00 -11.37 6.35
CA ILE A 119 0.19 -10.56 7.27
C ILE A 119 0.75 -9.14 7.36
N SER A 120 2.08 -9.00 7.29
CA SER A 120 2.75 -7.70 7.32
C SER A 120 2.35 -6.83 6.11
N SER A 121 2.20 -7.40 4.93
CA SER A 121 1.73 -6.69 3.74
C SER A 121 0.30 -6.20 3.92
N ILE A 122 -0.61 -7.04 4.41
CA ILE A 122 -2.02 -6.65 4.67
C ILE A 122 -2.09 -5.50 5.66
N VAL A 123 -1.35 -5.60 6.77
CA VAL A 123 -1.32 -4.58 7.81
C VAL A 123 -0.74 -3.27 7.26
N ASN A 124 0.33 -3.33 6.48
CA ASN A 124 0.93 -2.16 5.86
C ASN A 124 -0.03 -1.47 4.88
N HIS A 125 -0.77 -2.23 4.05
CA HIS A 125 -1.77 -1.64 3.16
C HIS A 125 -2.90 -0.97 3.92
N GLN A 126 -3.34 -1.56 5.02
CA GLN A 126 -4.37 -0.97 5.86
C GLN A 126 -3.88 0.31 6.55
N ILE A 127 -2.68 0.28 7.13
CA ILE A 127 -2.11 1.42 7.86
C ILE A 127 -1.77 2.57 6.90
N TYR A 128 -1.02 2.28 5.84
CA TYR A 128 -0.46 3.32 4.98
C TYR A 128 -1.37 3.72 3.82
N MET A 129 -2.13 2.79 3.24
CA MET A 129 -2.99 3.07 2.08
C MET A 129 -4.47 3.16 2.44
N GLY A 130 -4.87 2.81 3.67
CA GLY A 130 -6.27 2.75 4.09
C GLY A 130 -7.08 1.74 3.25
N ILE A 131 -6.42 0.67 2.80
CA ILE A 131 -7.04 -0.39 2.00
C ILE A 131 -7.21 -1.61 2.90
N SER A 132 -8.46 -1.96 3.18
CA SER A 132 -8.79 -3.16 3.95
C SER A 132 -9.04 -4.33 3.00
N ARG A 133 -8.31 -5.41 3.20
CA ARG A 133 -8.50 -6.68 2.49
C ARG A 133 -9.64 -7.48 3.13
N ASN A 134 -10.85 -6.98 3.05
CA ASN A 134 -11.99 -7.72 3.58
C ASN A 134 -12.44 -8.78 2.55
N HIS A 135 -12.05 -10.03 2.77
CA HIS A 135 -12.35 -11.18 1.90
C HIS A 135 -13.85 -11.35 1.55
N ASN A 136 -14.73 -10.81 2.37
CA ASN A 136 -16.16 -11.09 2.26
C ASN A 136 -16.95 -10.11 1.39
N LYS A 137 -16.37 -8.99 0.93
CA LYS A 137 -17.12 -7.99 0.14
C LYS A 137 -17.06 -8.18 -1.39
N LEU A 138 -16.21 -9.07 -1.88
CA LEU A 138 -15.99 -9.23 -3.33
C LEU A 138 -16.87 -10.30 -4.00
N HIS A 139 -17.72 -10.99 -3.24
CA HIS A 139 -18.72 -11.90 -3.81
C HIS A 139 -19.92 -11.18 -4.48
N ASN A 140 -19.98 -9.87 -4.37
CA ASN A 140 -21.12 -9.06 -4.88
C ASN A 140 -20.74 -8.14 -6.04
N ILE A 141 -19.70 -8.43 -6.80
CA ILE A 141 -19.50 -7.76 -8.10
C ILE A 141 -20.52 -8.39 -9.06
N PRO A 142 -21.46 -7.61 -9.62
CA PRO A 142 -22.36 -8.14 -10.65
C PRO A 142 -21.47 -8.66 -11.78
N GLN A 143 -21.55 -9.95 -12.05
CA GLN A 143 -20.97 -10.49 -13.27
C GLN A 143 -21.61 -9.76 -14.42
N ILE A 144 -20.82 -9.02 -15.18
CA ILE A 144 -21.23 -8.50 -16.47
C ILE A 144 -21.47 -9.73 -17.33
N ARG A 145 -22.73 -10.18 -17.39
CA ARG A 145 -23.16 -11.17 -18.35
C ARG A 145 -23.34 -10.41 -19.68
N ASN A 146 -22.51 -10.78 -20.63
CA ASN A 146 -22.77 -10.50 -22.05
C ASN A 146 -24.06 -11.20 -22.51
#